data_12e29d447c8a0b7f775bc2e5c106288a
#
_entry.id   12e29d447c8a0b7f775bc2e5c106288a
#
_cell.length_a   1.000
_cell.length_b   1.000
_cell.length_c   1.000
_cell.angle_alpha   90.00
_cell.angle_beta   90.00
_cell.angle_gamma   90.00
#
_symmetry.space_group_name_H-M   'P 1'
#
loop_
_entity.id
_entity.type
_entity.pdbx_description
1 polymer ?
#
loop_
_entity_poly.entity_id
_entity_poly.type
_entity_poly.pdbx_seq_one_letter_code
_entity_poly.pdbx_strand_id
1 'polypeptide(L)'
;AVFTIASGAIILIPTLLWSMGLIGDIDTLMYKTIWWAMGHSSQQINVAAHVSIWYLIAALLLGARTLSEKVSRMAFLMYILFLQLASAHHLLAEPGLSSEWKIFNTSYAMYLAVLGSMIHGMTVPGSIEAAQRARGYTRGLFEWIRKAPWGNPAFSGMFMSLVMFGFLGGISGVVMGAEQINLIMHNTLYVPGHFHATVVAGTTLTFMAVTYLLVPLIFRRELVLKPLAKIQPYVFGIGVAGISFFMMGAGTLGVARRHWDITFADATFSFDFPGTAFLMLGLNGLSAILAAVGGLIY
;
A
#
# COMPACT_ATOMS: atom_id res chain seq x y z
N ALA A 1 -13.88 4.41 9.66
CA ALA A 1 -13.89 3.13 10.41
C ALA A 1 -15.31 2.60 10.61
N VAL A 2 -16.25 3.39 11.17
CA VAL A 2 -17.63 2.91 11.45
C VAL A 2 -18.34 2.43 10.18
N PHE A 3 -18.36 3.24 9.12
CA PHE A 3 -18.95 2.84 7.84
C PHE A 3 -18.28 1.61 7.21
N THR A 4 -16.97 1.52 7.33
CA THR A 4 -16.19 0.38 6.85
C THR A 4 -16.59 -0.91 7.56
N ILE A 5 -16.71 -0.87 8.88
CA ILE A 5 -17.13 -2.02 9.69
C ILE A 5 -18.59 -2.38 9.40
N ALA A 6 -19.47 -1.39 9.28
CA ALA A 6 -20.87 -1.60 8.95
C ALA A 6 -21.04 -2.28 7.58
N SER A 7 -20.32 -1.82 6.55
CA SER A 7 -20.32 -2.45 5.23
C SER A 7 -19.86 -3.91 5.30
N GLY A 8 -18.82 -4.20 6.07
CA GLY A 8 -18.37 -5.56 6.31
C GLY A 8 -19.44 -6.43 7.00
N ALA A 9 -20.08 -5.91 8.04
CA ALA A 9 -21.12 -6.63 8.78
C ALA A 9 -22.34 -6.96 7.90
N ILE A 10 -22.80 -6.02 7.07
CA ILE A 10 -23.91 -6.21 6.13
C ILE A 10 -23.67 -7.42 5.20
N ILE A 11 -22.42 -7.72 4.87
CA ILE A 11 -22.09 -8.83 3.98
C ILE A 11 -21.69 -10.09 4.75
N LEU A 12 -20.86 -9.97 5.78
CA LEU A 12 -20.32 -11.12 6.48
C LEU A 12 -21.37 -11.88 7.30
N ILE A 13 -22.37 -11.16 7.87
CA ILE A 13 -23.44 -11.82 8.63
C ILE A 13 -24.31 -12.70 7.72
N PRO A 14 -24.87 -12.21 6.60
CA PRO A 14 -25.59 -13.09 5.67
C PRO A 14 -24.71 -14.21 5.11
N THR A 15 -23.43 -13.96 4.83
CA THR A 15 -22.51 -15.00 4.35
C THR A 15 -22.32 -16.12 5.36
N LEU A 16 -22.20 -15.77 6.64
CA LEU A 16 -22.14 -16.75 7.72
C LEU A 16 -23.44 -17.57 7.77
N LEU A 17 -24.61 -16.91 7.75
CA LEU A 17 -25.91 -17.59 7.77
C LEU A 17 -26.08 -18.54 6.57
N TRP A 18 -25.65 -18.11 5.39
CA TRP A 18 -25.63 -18.94 4.19
C TRP A 18 -24.70 -20.15 4.34
N SER A 19 -23.49 -19.95 4.85
CA SER A 19 -22.53 -21.05 5.08
C SER A 19 -23.02 -22.08 6.10
N MET A 20 -23.89 -21.65 7.01
CA MET A 20 -24.57 -22.53 7.99
C MET A 20 -25.85 -23.16 7.44
N GLY A 21 -26.26 -22.90 6.21
CA GLY A 21 -27.49 -23.37 5.60
C GLY A 21 -28.78 -22.73 6.14
N LEU A 22 -28.66 -21.59 6.84
CA LEU A 22 -29.82 -20.90 7.42
C LEU A 22 -30.53 -19.98 6.41
N ILE A 23 -29.86 -19.58 5.35
CA ILE A 23 -30.42 -18.88 4.19
C ILE A 23 -29.97 -19.57 2.90
N GLY A 24 -30.84 -19.54 1.87
CA GLY A 24 -30.63 -20.33 0.66
C GLY A 24 -29.70 -19.70 -0.37
N ASP A 25 -29.60 -18.38 -0.42
CA ASP A 25 -28.89 -17.69 -1.48
C ASP A 25 -28.28 -16.36 -1.04
N ILE A 26 -27.27 -15.90 -1.78
CA ILE A 26 -26.64 -14.59 -1.64
C ILE A 26 -26.49 -13.97 -3.04
N ASP A 27 -26.95 -12.72 -3.20
CA ASP A 27 -26.66 -11.93 -4.40
C ASP A 27 -25.17 -11.61 -4.49
N THR A 28 -24.50 -12.24 -5.44
CA THR A 28 -23.04 -12.14 -5.62
C THR A 28 -22.57 -10.74 -6.04
N LEU A 29 -23.37 -10.01 -6.83
CA LEU A 29 -23.02 -8.66 -7.24
C LEU A 29 -23.18 -7.67 -6.09
N MET A 30 -24.29 -7.77 -5.36
CA MET A 30 -24.49 -6.98 -4.14
C MET A 30 -23.38 -7.27 -3.11
N TYR A 31 -23.05 -8.56 -2.90
CA TYR A 31 -21.94 -8.96 -2.02
C TYR A 31 -20.64 -8.25 -2.41
N LYS A 32 -20.22 -8.33 -3.67
CA LYS A 32 -18.97 -7.71 -4.14
C LYS A 32 -19.01 -6.18 -3.99
N THR A 33 -20.12 -5.55 -4.35
CA THR A 33 -20.27 -4.09 -4.32
C THR A 33 -20.15 -3.56 -2.89
N ILE A 34 -20.85 -4.17 -1.95
CA ILE A 34 -20.82 -3.75 -0.55
C ILE A 34 -19.51 -4.17 0.12
N TRP A 35 -18.95 -5.34 -0.23
CA TRP A 35 -17.64 -5.77 0.26
C TRP A 35 -16.56 -4.73 -0.02
N TRP A 36 -16.54 -4.16 -1.21
CA TRP A 36 -15.51 -3.19 -1.55
C TRP A 36 -15.69 -1.83 -0.89
N ALA A 37 -16.88 -1.49 -0.42
CA ALA A 37 -17.05 -0.37 0.50
C ALA A 37 -16.29 -0.58 1.82
N MET A 38 -16.10 -1.83 2.28
CA MET A 38 -15.20 -2.19 3.37
C MET A 38 -13.76 -2.34 2.87
N GLY A 39 -13.55 -3.12 1.80
CA GLY A 39 -12.24 -3.54 1.34
C GLY A 39 -11.34 -2.37 0.96
N HIS A 40 -11.82 -1.43 0.16
CA HIS A 40 -11.03 -0.26 -0.21
C HIS A 40 -10.94 0.76 0.92
N SER A 41 -12.03 1.04 1.61
CA SER A 41 -12.05 2.00 2.73
C SER A 41 -11.11 1.59 3.87
N SER A 42 -10.98 0.29 4.17
CA SER A 42 -10.02 -0.19 5.18
C SER A 42 -8.57 0.11 4.78
N GLN A 43 -8.24 0.00 3.50
CA GLN A 43 -6.91 0.35 3.01
C GLN A 43 -6.63 1.85 3.13
N GLN A 44 -7.64 2.68 3.01
CA GLN A 44 -7.50 4.13 3.19
C GLN A 44 -7.34 4.54 4.65
N ILE A 45 -7.92 3.80 5.56
CA ILE A 45 -7.61 3.94 6.99
C ILE A 45 -6.12 3.67 7.22
N ASN A 46 -5.57 2.63 6.61
CA ASN A 46 -4.14 2.34 6.65
C ASN A 46 -3.30 3.48 6.06
N VAL A 47 -3.71 4.03 4.91
CA VAL A 47 -3.03 5.17 4.28
C VAL A 47 -3.05 6.39 5.19
N ALA A 48 -4.19 6.77 5.73
CA ALA A 48 -4.30 7.90 6.64
C ALA A 48 -3.44 7.70 7.89
N ALA A 49 -3.41 6.48 8.44
CA ALA A 49 -2.59 6.14 9.59
C ALA A 49 -1.09 6.27 9.28
N HIS A 50 -0.59 5.63 8.21
CA HIS A 50 0.83 5.68 7.93
C HIS A 50 1.31 7.07 7.50
N VAL A 51 0.51 7.83 6.77
CA VAL A 51 0.83 9.24 6.45
C VAL A 51 0.91 10.09 7.73
N SER A 52 0.00 9.90 8.69
CA SER A 52 0.08 10.58 9.98
C SER A 52 1.36 10.25 10.73
N ILE A 53 1.80 8.99 10.66
CA ILE A 53 3.06 8.54 11.27
C ILE A 53 4.27 9.16 10.56
N TRP A 54 4.25 9.34 9.23
CA TRP A 54 5.33 10.03 8.53
C TRP A 54 5.52 11.46 9.05
N TYR A 55 4.43 12.22 9.23
CA TYR A 55 4.50 13.55 9.85
C TYR A 55 5.03 13.47 11.29
N LEU A 56 4.58 12.50 12.07
CA LEU A 56 5.02 12.32 13.45
C LEU A 56 6.53 12.05 13.54
N ILE A 57 7.04 11.09 12.77
CA ILE A 57 8.46 10.74 12.78
C ILE A 57 9.30 11.94 12.28
N ALA A 58 8.89 12.60 11.20
CA ALA A 58 9.58 13.79 10.70
C ALA A 58 9.62 14.92 11.75
N ALA A 59 8.52 15.14 12.46
CA ALA A 59 8.46 16.15 13.53
C ALA A 59 9.34 15.79 14.71
N LEU A 60 9.27 14.55 15.22
CA LEU A 60 10.01 14.14 16.43
C LEU A 60 11.51 14.00 16.19
N LEU A 61 11.94 13.48 15.06
CA LEU A 61 13.37 13.28 14.75
C LEU A 61 14.05 14.54 14.20
N LEU A 62 13.35 15.29 13.37
CA LEU A 62 13.94 16.40 12.63
C LEU A 62 13.38 17.76 13.00
N GLY A 63 12.39 17.84 13.88
CA GLY A 63 11.69 19.09 14.16
C GLY A 63 10.98 19.65 12.95
N ALA A 64 10.64 18.80 11.96
CA ALA A 64 10.00 19.24 10.75
C ALA A 64 8.58 19.73 11.05
N ARG A 65 8.25 20.89 10.53
CA ARG A 65 6.90 21.46 10.59
C ARG A 65 6.23 21.29 9.25
N THR A 66 4.95 20.96 9.25
CA THR A 66 4.16 20.82 8.03
C THR A 66 4.20 22.13 7.22
N LEU A 67 4.54 22.05 5.92
CA LEU A 67 4.64 23.23 5.05
C LEU A 67 3.35 24.05 5.01
N SER A 68 2.21 23.36 4.96
CA SER A 68 0.89 23.96 5.09
C SER A 68 -0.06 23.00 5.81
N GLU A 69 -0.40 23.34 7.03
CA GLU A 69 -1.34 22.55 7.83
C GLU A 69 -2.73 22.51 7.20
N LYS A 70 -3.19 23.63 6.63
CA LYS A 70 -4.49 23.72 5.96
C LYS A 70 -4.58 22.77 4.78
N VAL A 71 -3.56 22.77 3.91
CA VAL A 71 -3.49 21.89 2.73
C VAL A 71 -3.38 20.43 3.13
N SER A 72 -2.56 20.11 4.13
CA SER A 72 -2.43 18.73 4.61
C SER A 72 -3.72 18.21 5.25
N ARG A 73 -4.41 19.03 6.04
CA ARG A 73 -5.73 18.66 6.60
C ARG A 73 -6.76 18.45 5.49
N MET A 74 -6.77 19.30 4.47
CA MET A 74 -7.67 19.12 3.32
C MET A 74 -7.39 17.80 2.60
N ALA A 75 -6.13 17.43 2.42
CA ALA A 75 -5.76 16.16 1.79
C ALA A 75 -6.28 14.94 2.60
N PHE A 76 -6.26 14.98 3.93
CA PHE A 76 -6.91 13.96 4.75
C PHE A 76 -8.44 13.94 4.59
N LEU A 77 -9.08 15.10 4.46
CA LEU A 77 -10.52 15.16 4.17
C LEU A 77 -10.85 14.58 2.79
N MET A 78 -9.98 14.79 1.80
CA MET A 78 -10.10 14.15 0.48
C MET A 78 -10.07 12.63 0.59
N TYR A 79 -9.23 12.05 1.43
CA TYR A 79 -9.27 10.61 1.70
C TYR A 79 -10.62 10.17 2.23
N ILE A 80 -11.16 10.87 3.23
CA ILE A 80 -12.45 10.51 3.82
C ILE A 80 -13.57 10.57 2.77
N LEU A 81 -13.60 11.61 1.95
CA LEU A 81 -14.68 11.82 0.98
C LEU A 81 -14.53 10.91 -0.24
N PHE A 82 -13.42 11.04 -0.97
CA PHE A 82 -13.30 10.39 -2.28
C PHE A 82 -12.97 8.91 -2.19
N LEU A 83 -12.32 8.47 -1.14
CA LEU A 83 -11.98 7.05 -0.99
C LEU A 83 -13.15 6.22 -0.48
N GLN A 84 -14.10 6.80 0.22
CA GLN A 84 -15.37 6.12 0.51
C GLN A 84 -16.20 5.94 -0.76
N LEU A 85 -16.08 6.84 -1.73
CA LEU A 85 -16.81 6.80 -3.00
C LEU A 85 -16.07 5.94 -4.06
N ALA A 86 -14.75 5.81 -3.99
CA ALA A 86 -13.91 5.19 -5.01
C ALA A 86 -13.75 3.67 -4.84
N SER A 87 -14.78 2.93 -4.45
CA SER A 87 -14.68 1.49 -4.22
C SER A 87 -14.90 0.64 -5.48
N ALA A 88 -15.61 1.16 -6.49
CA ALA A 88 -15.97 0.40 -7.68
C ALA A 88 -14.80 0.17 -8.67
N HIS A 89 -13.65 0.82 -8.52
CA HIS A 89 -12.47 0.51 -9.31
C HIS A 89 -11.93 -0.92 -9.08
N HIS A 90 -12.36 -1.60 -8.04
CA HIS A 90 -12.11 -3.03 -7.85
C HIS A 90 -13.05 -3.93 -8.66
N LEU A 91 -14.09 -3.35 -9.27
CA LEU A 91 -15.19 -4.05 -9.94
C LEU A 91 -15.26 -3.68 -11.43
N LEU A 92 -14.21 -3.12 -12.02
CA LEU A 92 -14.22 -2.66 -13.40
C LEU A 92 -14.53 -3.79 -14.40
N ALA A 93 -14.10 -5.01 -14.10
CA ALA A 93 -14.36 -6.20 -14.92
C ALA A 93 -15.73 -6.85 -14.63
N GLU A 94 -16.52 -6.36 -13.67
CA GLU A 94 -17.82 -6.94 -13.35
C GLU A 94 -18.89 -6.48 -14.34
N PRO A 95 -19.67 -7.43 -14.91
CA PRO A 95 -20.62 -7.11 -15.98
C PRO A 95 -21.89 -6.37 -15.50
N GLY A 96 -22.22 -6.43 -14.23
CA GLY A 96 -23.46 -5.88 -13.67
C GLY A 96 -23.44 -4.39 -13.31
N LEU A 97 -22.30 -3.71 -13.47
CA LEU A 97 -22.17 -2.28 -13.14
C LEU A 97 -22.26 -1.41 -14.38
N SER A 98 -22.98 -0.27 -14.27
CA SER A 98 -23.11 0.68 -15.37
C SER A 98 -21.77 1.37 -15.70
N SER A 99 -21.61 1.78 -16.96
CA SER A 99 -20.43 2.50 -17.43
C SER A 99 -20.27 3.84 -16.72
N GLU A 100 -21.37 4.54 -16.45
CA GLU A 100 -21.36 5.83 -15.75
C GLU A 100 -20.81 5.68 -14.34
N TRP A 101 -21.21 4.62 -13.62
CA TRP A 101 -20.70 4.33 -12.28
C TRP A 101 -19.21 4.00 -12.29
N LYS A 102 -18.78 3.20 -13.27
CA LYS A 102 -17.36 2.88 -13.45
C LYS A 102 -16.53 4.14 -13.76
N ILE A 103 -17.00 4.99 -14.67
CA ILE A 103 -16.35 6.26 -15.04
C ILE A 103 -16.26 7.19 -13.82
N PHE A 104 -17.37 7.40 -13.10
CA PHE A 104 -17.39 8.24 -11.91
C PHE A 104 -16.38 7.76 -10.87
N ASN A 105 -16.39 6.48 -10.56
CA ASN A 105 -15.47 5.91 -9.56
C ASN A 105 -14.01 6.00 -9.97
N THR A 106 -13.70 5.73 -11.23
CA THR A 106 -12.30 5.68 -11.70
C THR A 106 -11.76 7.07 -12.00
N SER A 107 -12.51 7.89 -12.78
CA SER A 107 -11.99 9.16 -13.27
C SER A 107 -12.10 10.29 -12.26
N TYR A 108 -13.13 10.31 -11.41
CA TYR A 108 -13.33 11.39 -10.44
C TYR A 108 -12.92 10.99 -9.04
N ALA A 109 -13.58 10.00 -8.47
CA ALA A 109 -13.36 9.68 -7.06
C ALA A 109 -11.94 9.16 -6.80
N MET A 110 -11.43 8.23 -7.63
CA MET A 110 -10.09 7.67 -7.44
C MET A 110 -8.99 8.71 -7.67
N TYR A 111 -9.06 9.51 -8.74
CA TYR A 111 -8.01 10.51 -9.02
C TYR A 111 -7.99 11.64 -7.99
N LEU A 112 -9.14 12.05 -7.46
CA LEU A 112 -9.19 13.03 -6.38
C LEU A 112 -8.62 12.47 -5.07
N ALA A 113 -8.78 11.17 -4.84
CA ALA A 113 -8.12 10.48 -3.75
C ALA A 113 -6.59 10.41 -3.94
N VAL A 114 -6.13 10.11 -5.16
CA VAL A 114 -4.70 10.14 -5.53
C VAL A 114 -4.11 11.53 -5.32
N LEU A 115 -4.85 12.60 -5.65
CA LEU A 115 -4.39 13.97 -5.39
C LEU A 115 -4.10 14.21 -3.90
N GLY A 116 -4.92 13.65 -2.98
CA GLY A 116 -4.64 13.68 -1.55
C GLY A 116 -3.28 13.02 -1.22
N SER A 117 -2.99 11.87 -1.81
CA SER A 117 -1.69 11.18 -1.65
C SER A 117 -0.52 11.99 -2.23
N MET A 118 -0.70 12.62 -3.39
CA MET A 118 0.32 13.48 -4.01
C MET A 118 0.64 14.69 -3.13
N ILE A 119 -0.37 15.33 -2.53
CA ILE A 119 -0.17 16.44 -1.60
C ILE A 119 0.71 16.00 -0.43
N HIS A 120 0.42 14.85 0.20
CA HIS A 120 1.23 14.34 1.30
C HIS A 120 2.62 13.89 0.83
N GLY A 121 2.71 13.25 -0.35
CA GLY A 121 3.97 12.83 -0.97
C GLY A 121 4.92 13.98 -1.28
N MET A 122 4.41 15.21 -1.46
CA MET A 122 5.22 16.43 -1.61
C MET A 122 5.43 17.13 -0.26
N THR A 123 4.41 17.21 0.57
CA THR A 123 4.46 17.98 1.83
C THR A 123 5.39 17.34 2.86
N VAL A 124 5.39 16.01 3.00
CA VAL A 124 6.25 15.33 3.98
C VAL A 124 7.74 15.50 3.64
N PRO A 125 8.22 15.16 2.43
CA PRO A 125 9.62 15.41 2.06
C PRO A 125 9.98 16.88 2.09
N GLY A 126 9.10 17.76 1.64
CA GLY A 126 9.33 19.21 1.68
C GLY A 126 9.47 19.75 3.10
N SER A 127 8.70 19.22 4.05
CA SER A 127 8.83 19.56 5.46
C SER A 127 10.18 19.09 6.04
N ILE A 128 10.63 17.90 5.65
CA ILE A 128 11.95 17.36 6.00
C ILE A 128 13.06 18.22 5.40
N GLU A 129 12.94 18.57 4.12
CA GLU A 129 13.89 19.44 3.44
C GLU A 129 14.01 20.78 4.14
N ALA A 130 12.89 21.44 4.44
CA ALA A 130 12.87 22.72 5.14
C ALA A 130 13.58 22.63 6.50
N ALA A 131 13.30 21.58 7.28
CA ALA A 131 13.95 21.36 8.57
C ALA A 131 15.47 21.10 8.44
N GLN A 132 15.90 20.31 7.47
CA GLN A 132 17.30 20.01 7.21
C GLN A 132 18.07 21.23 6.70
N ARG A 133 17.46 22.02 5.82
CA ARG A 133 18.04 23.30 5.35
C ARG A 133 18.20 24.31 6.47
N ALA A 134 17.24 24.40 7.38
CA ALA A 134 17.33 25.24 8.58
C ALA A 134 18.47 24.81 9.52
N ARG A 135 18.92 23.54 9.46
CA ARG A 135 20.11 23.01 10.15
C ARG A 135 21.43 23.28 9.43
N GLY A 136 21.40 23.97 8.28
CA GLY A 136 22.58 24.33 7.49
C GLY A 136 22.91 23.39 6.32
N TYR A 137 22.10 22.36 6.04
CA TYR A 137 22.31 21.47 4.89
C TYR A 137 21.73 22.10 3.60
N THR A 138 22.40 23.12 3.09
CA THR A 138 21.89 23.98 2.01
C THR A 138 22.63 23.81 0.68
N ARG A 139 23.69 23.00 0.62
CA ARG A 139 24.51 22.84 -0.59
C ARG A 139 23.80 22.03 -1.66
N GLY A 140 23.42 22.71 -2.72
CA GLY A 140 22.76 22.08 -3.86
C GLY A 140 21.39 21.49 -3.54
N LEU A 141 20.89 20.67 -4.47
CA LEU A 141 19.53 20.15 -4.44
C LEU A 141 19.33 18.99 -3.43
N PHE A 142 20.37 18.18 -3.18
CA PHE A 142 20.24 16.90 -2.47
C PHE A 142 21.01 16.79 -1.16
N GLU A 143 21.67 17.84 -0.67
CA GLU A 143 22.43 17.75 0.57
C GLU A 143 21.53 17.40 1.76
N TRP A 144 20.36 18.01 1.82
CA TRP A 144 19.39 17.81 2.87
C TRP A 144 19.00 16.32 3.08
N ILE A 145 18.83 15.58 1.97
CA ILE A 145 18.47 14.17 2.04
C ILE A 145 19.69 13.27 2.26
N ARG A 146 20.84 13.59 1.66
CA ARG A 146 22.08 12.83 1.88
C ARG A 146 22.58 12.91 3.33
N LYS A 147 22.30 14.02 4.01
CA LYS A 147 22.66 14.28 5.42
C LYS A 147 21.55 13.92 6.40
N ALA A 148 20.44 13.39 5.92
CA ALA A 148 19.39 12.87 6.78
C ALA A 148 19.87 11.67 7.61
N PRO A 149 19.24 11.36 8.74
CA PRO A 149 19.72 10.34 9.67
C PRO A 149 19.39 8.92 9.21
N TRP A 150 19.95 8.49 8.08
CA TRP A 150 19.73 7.17 7.48
C TRP A 150 20.13 5.99 8.38
N GLY A 151 21.01 6.21 9.35
CA GLY A 151 21.34 5.22 10.39
C GLY A 151 20.30 5.10 11.49
N ASN A 152 19.25 5.93 11.51
CA ASN A 152 18.15 5.81 12.44
C ASN A 152 17.04 4.96 11.81
N PRO A 153 16.67 3.79 12.40
CA PRO A 153 15.70 2.88 11.79
C PRO A 153 14.29 3.49 11.64
N ALA A 154 13.91 4.40 12.53
CA ALA A 154 12.63 5.11 12.39
C ALA A 154 12.63 6.03 11.17
N PHE A 155 13.73 6.75 10.92
CA PHE A 155 13.82 7.62 9.75
C PHE A 155 13.91 6.81 8.45
N SER A 156 14.84 5.85 8.38
CA SER A 156 15.03 5.07 7.15
C SER A 156 13.78 4.26 6.79
N GLY A 157 13.12 3.62 7.76
CA GLY A 157 11.87 2.90 7.54
C GLY A 157 10.74 3.83 7.08
N MET A 158 10.55 4.98 7.71
CA MET A 158 9.58 5.99 7.31
C MET A 158 9.82 6.48 5.89
N PHE A 159 11.05 6.87 5.55
CA PHE A 159 11.35 7.44 4.24
C PHE A 159 11.29 6.40 3.13
N MET A 160 11.77 5.18 3.37
CA MET A 160 11.63 4.07 2.44
C MET A 160 10.15 3.73 2.19
N SER A 161 9.33 3.69 3.25
CA SER A 161 7.89 3.43 3.11
C SER A 161 7.21 4.50 2.25
N LEU A 162 7.56 5.78 2.44
CA LEU A 162 7.04 6.89 1.65
C LEU A 162 7.39 6.73 0.16
N VAL A 163 8.65 6.42 -0.14
CA VAL A 163 9.11 6.24 -1.52
C VAL A 163 8.43 5.03 -2.16
N MET A 164 8.39 3.90 -1.46
CA MET A 164 7.79 2.66 -2.00
C MET A 164 6.28 2.80 -2.17
N PHE A 165 5.59 3.38 -1.19
CA PHE A 165 4.17 3.66 -1.30
C PHE A 165 3.87 4.61 -2.47
N GLY A 166 4.61 5.70 -2.61
CA GLY A 166 4.38 6.69 -3.65
C GLY A 166 4.66 6.15 -5.06
N PHE A 167 5.85 5.57 -5.26
CA PHE A 167 6.30 5.17 -6.60
C PHE A 167 5.86 3.75 -6.99
N LEU A 168 6.02 2.75 -6.14
CA LEU A 168 5.57 1.40 -6.47
C LEU A 168 4.06 1.26 -6.27
N GLY A 169 3.55 1.67 -5.12
CA GLY A 169 2.14 1.54 -4.78
C GLY A 169 1.24 2.50 -5.55
N GLY A 170 1.55 3.80 -5.50
CA GLY A 170 0.71 4.84 -6.11
C GLY A 170 0.66 4.71 -7.64
N ILE A 171 1.81 4.59 -8.30
CA ILE A 171 1.86 4.46 -9.77
C ILE A 171 1.18 3.17 -10.22
N SER A 172 1.46 2.03 -9.58
CA SER A 172 0.84 0.77 -9.94
C SER A 172 -0.68 0.77 -9.71
N GLY A 173 -1.16 1.49 -8.70
CA GLY A 173 -2.59 1.69 -8.45
C GLY A 173 -3.27 2.51 -9.53
N VAL A 174 -2.65 3.61 -9.98
CA VAL A 174 -3.16 4.42 -11.09
C VAL A 174 -3.20 3.61 -12.39
N VAL A 175 -2.14 2.86 -12.68
CA VAL A 175 -2.08 1.97 -13.86
C VAL A 175 -3.20 0.95 -13.82
N MET A 176 -3.38 0.26 -12.70
CA MET A 176 -4.43 -0.74 -12.52
C MET A 176 -5.84 -0.13 -12.51
N GLY A 177 -5.97 1.13 -12.14
CA GLY A 177 -7.23 1.87 -12.13
C GLY A 177 -7.74 2.27 -13.52
N ALA A 178 -6.91 2.22 -14.56
CA ALA A 178 -7.36 2.42 -15.94
C ALA A 178 -8.14 1.19 -16.40
N GLU A 179 -9.39 1.36 -16.87
CA GLU A 179 -10.30 0.25 -17.18
C GLU A 179 -9.71 -0.73 -18.20
N GLN A 180 -9.12 -0.22 -19.28
CA GLN A 180 -8.53 -1.04 -20.34
C GLN A 180 -7.38 -1.93 -19.81
N ILE A 181 -6.57 -1.39 -18.92
CA ILE A 181 -5.47 -2.13 -18.30
C ILE A 181 -6.01 -3.08 -17.24
N ASN A 182 -7.03 -2.65 -16.48
CA ASN A 182 -7.67 -3.48 -15.48
C ASN A 182 -8.24 -4.78 -16.05
N LEU A 183 -8.86 -4.73 -17.23
CA LEU A 183 -9.40 -5.92 -17.90
C LEU A 183 -8.33 -7.00 -18.13
N ILE A 184 -7.10 -6.59 -18.41
CA ILE A 184 -5.96 -7.51 -18.62
C ILE A 184 -5.36 -7.97 -17.28
N MET A 185 -5.26 -7.07 -16.30
CA MET A 185 -4.57 -7.33 -15.04
C MET A 185 -5.48 -7.86 -13.94
N HIS A 186 -6.80 -7.80 -14.14
CA HIS A 186 -7.77 -8.29 -13.15
C HIS A 186 -7.52 -9.77 -12.84
N ASN A 187 -7.51 -10.11 -11.55
CA ASN A 187 -7.23 -11.46 -11.06
C ASN A 187 -5.83 -12.04 -11.37
N THR A 188 -4.89 -11.23 -11.85
CA THR A 188 -3.49 -11.64 -11.98
C THR A 188 -2.67 -11.30 -10.72
N LEU A 189 -1.41 -11.77 -10.68
CA LEU A 189 -0.45 -11.43 -9.62
C LEU A 189 -0.06 -9.94 -9.58
N TYR A 190 -0.46 -9.14 -10.58
CA TYR A 190 -0.27 -7.70 -10.53
C TYR A 190 -0.99 -7.07 -9.32
N VAL A 191 -2.20 -7.53 -9.04
CA VAL A 191 -3.02 -7.01 -7.92
C VAL A 191 -2.36 -7.23 -6.55
N PRO A 192 -1.97 -8.47 -6.16
CA PRO A 192 -1.24 -8.65 -4.90
C PRO A 192 0.14 -7.98 -4.90
N GLY A 193 0.83 -7.87 -6.04
CA GLY A 193 2.06 -7.09 -6.14
C GLY A 193 1.86 -5.62 -5.78
N HIS A 194 0.80 -4.99 -6.30
CA HIS A 194 0.39 -3.65 -5.90
C HIS A 194 0.11 -3.55 -4.39
N PHE A 195 -0.60 -4.53 -3.81
CA PHE A 195 -0.89 -4.52 -2.37
C PHE A 195 0.36 -4.65 -1.50
N HIS A 196 1.36 -5.40 -1.91
CA HIS A 196 2.63 -5.45 -1.19
C HIS A 196 3.33 -4.09 -1.18
N ALA A 197 3.24 -3.32 -2.25
CA ALA A 197 3.79 -1.95 -2.28
C ALA A 197 3.00 -0.99 -1.36
N THR A 198 1.68 -1.08 -1.33
CA THR A 198 0.85 -0.14 -0.55
C THR A 198 0.75 -0.52 0.92
N VAL A 199 0.35 -1.76 1.21
CA VAL A 199 0.08 -2.19 2.59
C VAL A 199 1.36 -2.64 3.30
N VAL A 200 2.20 -3.46 2.66
CA VAL A 200 3.37 -4.00 3.34
C VAL A 200 4.52 -2.99 3.34
N ALA A 201 4.90 -2.43 2.18
CA ALA A 201 5.93 -1.41 2.14
C ALA A 201 5.45 -0.05 2.71
N GLY A 202 4.22 0.35 2.40
CA GLY A 202 3.66 1.61 2.91
C GLY A 202 3.33 1.52 4.40
N THR A 203 2.36 0.70 4.75
CA THR A 203 1.78 0.67 6.11
C THR A 203 2.67 -0.10 7.09
N THR A 204 2.99 -1.37 6.80
CA THR A 204 3.72 -2.22 7.77
C THR A 204 5.10 -1.66 8.08
N LEU A 205 5.87 -1.26 7.07
CA LEU A 205 7.19 -0.68 7.29
C LEU A 205 7.12 0.64 8.07
N THR A 206 6.07 1.46 7.84
CA THR A 206 5.85 2.67 8.64
C THR A 206 5.55 2.36 10.10
N PHE A 207 4.72 1.34 10.37
CA PHE A 207 4.45 0.92 11.74
C PHE A 207 5.69 0.33 12.42
N MET A 208 6.50 -0.45 11.72
CA MET A 208 7.81 -0.87 12.20
C MET A 208 8.70 0.34 12.52
N ALA A 209 8.73 1.33 11.66
CA ALA A 209 9.53 2.54 11.86
C ALA A 209 9.12 3.31 13.11
N VAL A 210 7.83 3.50 13.34
CA VAL A 210 7.36 4.26 14.52
C VAL A 210 7.61 3.52 15.84
N THR A 211 7.59 2.19 15.86
CA THR A 211 7.91 1.43 17.07
C THR A 211 9.37 1.59 17.47
N TYR A 212 10.30 1.67 16.52
CA TYR A 212 11.70 2.00 16.82
C TYR A 212 11.90 3.36 17.49
N LEU A 213 10.94 4.27 17.32
CA LEU A 213 10.94 5.58 17.98
C LEU A 213 10.18 5.55 19.31
N LEU A 214 8.94 5.03 19.29
CA LEU A 214 8.04 5.15 20.43
C LEU A 214 8.35 4.14 21.55
N VAL A 215 8.74 2.90 21.22
CA VAL A 215 8.99 1.88 22.24
C VAL A 215 10.14 2.29 23.16
N PRO A 216 11.32 2.71 22.65
CA PRO A 216 12.37 3.23 23.52
C PRO A 216 11.94 4.45 24.35
N LEU A 217 11.14 5.33 23.76
CA LEU A 217 10.64 6.53 24.44
C LEU A 217 9.67 6.20 25.58
N ILE A 218 8.71 5.31 25.35
CA ILE A 218 7.69 4.92 26.32
C ILE A 218 8.31 4.15 27.49
N PHE A 219 9.17 3.17 27.19
CA PHE A 219 9.80 2.32 28.20
C PHE A 219 11.08 2.91 28.78
N ARG A 220 11.54 4.07 28.28
CA ARG A 220 12.79 4.73 28.70
C ARG A 220 13.98 3.78 28.63
N ARG A 221 14.07 2.97 27.61
CA ARG A 221 15.12 1.98 27.38
C ARG A 221 15.66 2.09 25.96
N GLU A 222 16.93 1.77 25.79
CA GLU A 222 17.54 1.72 24.47
C GLU A 222 17.24 0.40 23.76
N LEU A 223 17.29 0.43 22.42
CA LEU A 223 17.22 -0.79 21.60
C LEU A 223 18.42 -1.69 21.90
N VAL A 224 18.18 -2.99 22.10
CA VAL A 224 19.20 -3.95 22.51
C VAL A 224 20.18 -4.22 21.37
N LEU A 225 19.69 -4.50 20.16
CA LEU A 225 20.50 -4.88 18.99
C LEU A 225 20.54 -3.75 17.96
N LYS A 226 21.10 -2.60 18.35
CA LYS A 226 21.18 -1.39 17.52
C LYS A 226 21.72 -1.62 16.09
N PRO A 227 22.77 -2.43 15.84
CA PRO A 227 23.23 -2.71 14.48
C PRO A 227 22.18 -3.40 13.62
N LEU A 228 21.46 -4.38 14.16
CA LEU A 228 20.38 -5.07 13.43
C LEU A 228 19.20 -4.14 13.20
N ALA A 229 18.81 -3.34 14.18
CA ALA A 229 17.76 -2.33 14.04
C ALA A 229 18.06 -1.34 12.91
N LYS A 230 19.34 -0.94 12.73
CA LYS A 230 19.75 -0.03 11.63
C LYS A 230 19.58 -0.62 10.24
N ILE A 231 19.84 -1.91 10.06
CA ILE A 231 19.77 -2.56 8.75
C ILE A 231 18.37 -3.11 8.44
N GLN A 232 17.56 -3.36 9.46
CA GLN A 232 16.24 -3.98 9.35
C GLN A 232 15.33 -3.30 8.31
N PRO A 233 15.13 -1.96 8.32
CA PRO A 233 14.25 -1.32 7.36
C PRO A 233 14.70 -1.54 5.91
N TYR A 234 16.01 -1.60 5.67
CA TYR A 234 16.56 -1.83 4.33
C TYR A 234 16.32 -3.28 3.89
N VAL A 235 16.62 -4.26 4.74
CA VAL A 235 16.42 -5.67 4.43
C VAL A 235 14.96 -5.96 4.16
N PHE A 236 14.07 -5.53 5.05
CA PHE A 236 12.64 -5.69 4.90
C PHE A 236 12.10 -4.93 3.69
N GLY A 237 12.43 -3.65 3.58
CA GLY A 237 11.92 -2.79 2.51
C GLY A 237 12.36 -3.24 1.12
N ILE A 238 13.64 -3.59 0.93
CA ILE A 238 14.14 -4.11 -0.36
C ILE A 238 13.47 -5.44 -0.70
N GLY A 239 13.33 -6.34 0.30
CA GLY A 239 12.62 -7.59 0.10
C GLY A 239 11.17 -7.38 -0.35
N VAL A 240 10.42 -6.50 0.32
CA VAL A 240 9.03 -6.18 -0.06
C VAL A 240 8.94 -5.46 -1.40
N ALA A 241 9.88 -4.57 -1.72
CA ALA A 241 9.94 -3.93 -3.05
C ALA A 241 10.15 -4.96 -4.15
N GLY A 242 11.04 -5.94 -3.93
CA GLY A 242 11.26 -7.05 -4.85
C GLY A 242 10.00 -7.93 -5.00
N ILE A 243 9.34 -8.31 -3.91
CA ILE A 243 8.05 -9.02 -3.95
C ILE A 243 7.07 -8.26 -4.84
N SER A 244 6.87 -6.98 -4.55
CA SER A 244 5.93 -6.14 -5.29
C SER A 244 6.25 -6.09 -6.79
N PHE A 245 7.50 -5.78 -7.12
CA PHE A 245 7.93 -5.62 -8.50
C PHE A 245 7.83 -6.91 -9.30
N PHE A 246 8.34 -8.03 -8.77
CA PHE A 246 8.35 -9.30 -9.47
C PHE A 246 6.97 -9.96 -9.55
N MET A 247 6.12 -9.77 -8.52
CA MET A 247 4.71 -10.16 -8.59
C MET A 247 3.96 -9.38 -9.67
N MET A 248 4.13 -8.06 -9.72
CA MET A 248 3.53 -7.26 -10.80
C MET A 248 4.06 -7.67 -12.16
N GLY A 249 5.35 -7.95 -12.28
CA GLY A 249 5.96 -8.46 -13.51
C GLY A 249 5.33 -9.79 -13.96
N ALA A 250 5.20 -10.76 -13.07
CA ALA A 250 4.53 -12.02 -13.37
C ALA A 250 3.04 -11.79 -13.74
N GLY A 251 2.36 -10.88 -13.03
CA GLY A 251 0.97 -10.54 -13.32
C GLY A 251 0.76 -9.90 -14.69
N THR A 252 1.69 -9.07 -15.18
CA THR A 252 1.64 -8.52 -16.55
C THR A 252 1.83 -9.58 -17.62
N LEU A 253 2.45 -10.69 -17.28
CA LEU A 253 2.58 -11.87 -18.16
C LEU A 253 1.38 -12.82 -18.06
N GLY A 254 0.30 -12.41 -17.36
CA GLY A 254 -0.93 -13.17 -17.25
C GLY A 254 -0.99 -14.19 -16.12
N VAL A 255 0.03 -14.29 -15.26
CA VAL A 255 0.02 -15.26 -14.15
C VAL A 255 -1.12 -14.91 -13.19
N ALA A 256 -2.06 -15.86 -13.02
CA ALA A 256 -3.23 -15.71 -12.18
C ALA A 256 -2.86 -15.68 -10.68
N ARG A 257 -3.60 -14.91 -9.88
CA ARG A 257 -3.52 -14.95 -8.42
C ARG A 257 -4.37 -16.09 -7.85
N ARG A 258 -4.07 -16.52 -6.64
CA ARG A 258 -4.87 -17.52 -5.88
C ARG A 258 -4.82 -18.93 -6.46
N HIS A 259 -3.82 -19.26 -7.25
CA HIS A 259 -3.57 -20.58 -7.79
C HIS A 259 -2.19 -21.05 -7.34
N TRP A 260 -2.10 -22.28 -6.91
CA TRP A 260 -0.82 -22.90 -6.54
C TRP A 260 -0.11 -23.51 -7.76
N ASP A 261 -0.88 -23.97 -8.75
CA ASP A 261 -0.38 -24.34 -10.07
C ASP A 261 -0.84 -23.35 -11.14
N ILE A 262 0.10 -22.55 -11.64
CA ILE A 262 -0.18 -21.49 -12.61
C ILE A 262 -0.45 -22.04 -14.02
N THR A 263 -0.01 -23.26 -14.31
CA THR A 263 -0.18 -23.90 -15.63
C THR A 263 -1.53 -24.55 -15.78
N PHE A 264 -2.24 -24.82 -14.70
CA PHE A 264 -3.50 -25.56 -14.67
C PHE A 264 -3.37 -26.94 -15.33
N ALA A 265 -2.27 -27.67 -15.05
CA ALA A 265 -1.93 -28.93 -15.70
C ALA A 265 -3.04 -30.00 -15.56
N ASP A 266 -3.78 -30.00 -14.47
CA ASP A 266 -4.87 -30.97 -14.19
C ASP A 266 -6.26 -30.50 -14.69
N ALA A 267 -6.34 -29.31 -15.32
CA ALA A 267 -7.58 -28.78 -15.87
C ALA A 267 -7.81 -29.26 -17.31
N THR A 268 -9.01 -29.01 -17.83
CA THR A 268 -9.34 -29.25 -19.25
C THR A 268 -8.64 -28.29 -20.20
N PHE A 269 -7.96 -27.28 -19.67
CA PHE A 269 -7.12 -26.32 -20.38
C PHE A 269 -5.80 -26.16 -19.64
N SER A 270 -4.74 -25.84 -20.34
CA SER A 270 -3.44 -25.51 -19.76
C SER A 270 -2.96 -24.17 -20.30
N PHE A 271 -2.15 -23.48 -19.50
CA PHE A 271 -1.48 -22.26 -19.93
C PHE A 271 0.03 -22.53 -20.12
N ASP A 272 0.53 -22.10 -21.25
CA ASP A 272 1.97 -22.09 -21.52
C ASP A 272 2.51 -20.67 -21.29
N PHE A 273 3.29 -20.51 -20.22
CA PHE A 273 3.88 -19.23 -19.85
C PHE A 273 5.32 -19.13 -20.39
N PRO A 274 5.75 -17.92 -20.80
CA PRO A 274 7.13 -17.69 -21.18
C PRO A 274 8.06 -17.91 -19.97
N GLY A 275 9.31 -18.35 -20.23
CA GLY A 275 10.30 -18.58 -19.17
C GLY A 275 10.55 -17.36 -18.26
N THR A 276 10.28 -16.14 -18.76
CA THR A 276 10.31 -14.91 -17.98
C THR A 276 9.28 -14.88 -16.85
N ALA A 277 8.12 -15.52 -16.99
CA ALA A 277 7.13 -15.62 -15.92
C ALA A 277 7.68 -16.43 -14.73
N PHE A 278 8.32 -17.57 -15.03
CA PHE A 278 8.96 -18.40 -14.01
C PHE A 278 10.17 -17.70 -13.36
N LEU A 279 10.94 -16.95 -14.14
CA LEU A 279 12.01 -16.11 -13.59
C LEU A 279 11.46 -15.07 -12.60
N MET A 280 10.38 -14.36 -12.97
CA MET A 280 9.72 -13.40 -12.06
C MET A 280 9.23 -14.06 -10.78
N LEU A 281 8.62 -15.25 -10.87
CA LEU A 281 8.18 -16.00 -9.69
C LEU A 281 9.36 -16.45 -8.81
N GLY A 282 10.46 -16.90 -9.40
CA GLY A 282 11.68 -17.26 -8.67
C GLY A 282 12.29 -16.06 -7.92
N LEU A 283 12.40 -14.91 -8.60
CA LEU A 283 12.90 -13.67 -8.00
C LEU A 283 11.94 -13.13 -6.92
N ASN A 284 10.63 -13.31 -7.11
CA ASN A 284 9.64 -13.02 -6.07
C ASN A 284 9.88 -13.87 -4.82
N GLY A 285 10.12 -15.17 -4.98
CA GLY A 285 10.44 -16.10 -3.88
C GLY A 285 11.70 -15.68 -3.11
N LEU A 286 12.79 -15.34 -3.80
CA LEU A 286 14.01 -14.83 -3.18
C LEU A 286 13.76 -13.52 -2.42
N SER A 287 12.96 -12.63 -3.00
CA SER A 287 12.58 -11.37 -2.35
C SER A 287 11.73 -11.60 -1.10
N ALA A 288 10.86 -12.61 -1.12
CA ALA A 288 10.05 -12.99 0.03
C ALA A 288 10.92 -13.51 1.20
N ILE A 289 11.94 -14.32 0.89
CA ILE A 289 12.91 -14.78 1.89
C ILE A 289 13.64 -13.57 2.51
N LEU A 290 14.09 -12.62 1.68
CA LEU A 290 14.74 -11.41 2.19
C LEU A 290 13.82 -10.58 3.09
N ALA A 291 12.56 -10.41 2.70
CA ALA A 291 11.56 -9.73 3.52
C ALA A 291 11.31 -10.46 4.84
N ALA A 292 11.20 -11.79 4.81
CA ALA A 292 11.04 -12.61 6.01
C ALA A 292 12.24 -12.45 6.97
N VAL A 293 13.47 -12.47 6.45
CA VAL A 293 14.66 -12.18 7.26
C VAL A 293 14.58 -10.78 7.88
N GLY A 294 14.16 -9.77 7.12
CA GLY A 294 13.94 -8.42 7.65
C GLY A 294 12.86 -8.36 8.72
N GLY A 295 11.81 -9.18 8.61
CA GLY A 295 10.79 -9.35 9.63
C GLY A 295 11.30 -10.05 10.90
N LEU A 296 12.18 -11.04 10.76
CA LEU A 296 12.80 -11.72 11.90
C LEU A 296 13.81 -10.86 12.66
N ILE A 297 14.46 -9.92 11.97
CA ILE A 297 15.37 -8.95 12.60
C ILE A 297 14.61 -7.92 13.43
N TYR A 298 13.38 -7.62 13.03
CA TYR A 298 12.51 -6.68 13.75
C TYR A 298 12.08 -7.22 15.10
#